data_5f733755bcf27e8cbd6a8edf02549bd8
#
_entry.id   5f733755bcf27e8cbd6a8edf02549bd8
#
_cell.length_a   1.000
_cell.length_b   1.000
_cell.length_c   1.000
_cell.angle_alpha   90.00
_cell.angle_beta   90.00
_cell.angle_gamma   90.00
#
_symmetry.space_group_name_H-M   'P 1'
#
loop_
_entity.id
_entity.type
_entity.pdbx_description
1 polymer ?
#
loop_
_entity_poly.entity_id
_entity_poly.type
_entity_poly.pdbx_seq_one_letter_code
_entity_poly.pdbx_strand_id
1 'polypeptide(L)'
;MDILYQDEALCVCIKPVGLDSQIGVPEALKAQLGGEFYPVHRLDENVGGVMVYARTSKAAAMLSREIQAGAFVKEYLAQVHGTPPEQEVWEDLLFKDSRKNKVFVVRRERTGVRKAKLEFTRLTAGETSLVAIRLYTGRSHQIRVQFASRGFPLVGDHKYGSR
;
A
#
# COMPACT_ATOMS: atom_id res chain seq x y z
N MET A 1 9.58 16.77 -6.53
CA MET A 1 9.46 15.41 -5.92
C MET A 1 10.85 14.93 -5.56
N ASP A 2 11.02 14.28 -4.41
CA ASP A 2 12.32 13.79 -3.97
C ASP A 2 12.67 12.51 -4.73
N ILE A 3 13.74 12.56 -5.51
CA ILE A 3 14.26 11.45 -6.29
C ILE A 3 15.37 10.78 -5.48
N LEU A 4 15.19 9.50 -5.16
CA LEU A 4 16.15 8.71 -4.39
C LEU A 4 17.16 8.00 -5.30
N TYR A 5 16.72 7.62 -6.50
CA TYR A 5 17.55 6.95 -7.51
C TYR A 5 16.92 7.12 -8.90
N GLN A 6 17.74 7.22 -9.92
CA GLN A 6 17.30 7.10 -11.31
C GLN A 6 18.41 6.58 -12.22
N ASP A 7 17.99 5.85 -13.25
CA ASP A 7 18.82 5.45 -14.38
C ASP A 7 17.98 5.47 -15.67
N GLU A 8 18.44 4.83 -16.74
CA GLU A 8 17.73 4.75 -18.02
C GLU A 8 16.47 3.88 -17.96
N ALA A 9 16.40 2.94 -16.99
CA ALA A 9 15.35 1.93 -16.89
C ALA A 9 14.28 2.28 -15.85
N LEU A 10 14.66 2.91 -14.72
CA LEU A 10 13.75 3.16 -13.60
C LEU A 10 14.06 4.46 -12.85
N CYS A 11 13.07 4.91 -12.08
CA CYS A 11 13.15 6.01 -11.13
C CYS A 11 12.54 5.60 -9.80
N VAL A 12 13.24 5.86 -8.70
CA VAL A 12 12.74 5.69 -7.33
C VAL A 12 12.55 7.06 -6.70
N CYS A 13 11.37 7.33 -6.21
CA CYS A 13 11.02 8.62 -5.63
C CYS A 13 10.17 8.48 -4.36
N ILE A 14 10.06 9.56 -3.60
CA ILE A 14 9.12 9.68 -2.48
C ILE A 14 7.83 10.29 -3.02
N LYS A 15 6.76 9.49 -3.05
CA LYS A 15 5.41 9.99 -3.32
C LYS A 15 4.92 10.81 -2.14
N PRO A 16 4.51 12.08 -2.32
CA PRO A 16 3.87 12.84 -1.27
C PRO A 16 2.44 12.35 -1.01
N VAL A 17 1.91 12.67 0.17
CA VAL A 17 0.48 12.53 0.48
C VAL A 17 -0.34 13.47 -0.41
N GLY A 18 -1.53 13.05 -0.82
CA GLY A 18 -2.45 13.85 -1.65
C GLY A 18 -2.19 13.79 -3.16
N LEU A 19 -1.22 13.00 -3.61
CA LEU A 19 -0.95 12.82 -5.04
C LEU A 19 -1.28 11.38 -5.48
N ASP A 20 -2.05 11.25 -6.57
CA ASP A 20 -2.36 9.94 -7.14
C ASP A 20 -1.10 9.26 -7.70
N SER A 21 -0.92 7.99 -7.35
CA SER A 21 0.28 7.23 -7.72
C SER A 21 0.31 6.73 -9.15
N GLN A 22 -0.83 6.70 -9.85
CA GLN A 22 -0.93 6.12 -11.19
C GLN A 22 -0.90 7.18 -12.29
N ILE A 23 -1.34 8.39 -11.98
CA ILE A 23 -1.43 9.51 -12.93
C ILE A 23 -0.61 10.69 -12.43
N GLY A 24 -0.90 11.20 -11.24
CA GLY A 24 -0.31 12.44 -10.73
C GLY A 24 1.21 12.36 -10.53
N VAL A 25 1.73 11.24 -10.01
CA VAL A 25 3.18 11.06 -9.84
C VAL A 25 3.89 10.93 -11.20
N PRO A 26 3.45 10.09 -12.16
CA PRO A 26 4.04 10.06 -13.50
C PRO A 26 4.08 11.42 -14.19
N GLU A 27 2.99 12.20 -14.13
CA GLU A 27 2.94 13.55 -14.70
C GLU A 27 3.96 14.50 -14.04
N ALA A 28 4.05 14.47 -12.71
CA ALA A 28 5.01 15.29 -11.97
C ALA A 28 6.47 14.89 -12.28
N LEU A 29 6.76 13.59 -12.37
CA LEU A 29 8.08 13.09 -12.77
C LEU A 29 8.44 13.49 -14.21
N LYS A 30 7.47 13.41 -15.13
CA LYS A 30 7.63 13.83 -16.51
C LYS A 30 7.93 15.33 -16.62
N ALA A 31 7.25 16.16 -15.84
CA ALA A 31 7.51 17.59 -15.78
C ALA A 31 8.91 17.92 -15.22
N GLN A 32 9.38 17.15 -14.23
CA GLN A 32 10.64 17.38 -13.53
C GLN A 32 11.86 16.82 -14.28
N LEU A 33 11.75 15.65 -14.89
CA LEU A 33 12.88 14.86 -15.41
C LEU A 33 12.82 14.62 -16.93
N GLY A 34 11.65 14.89 -17.54
CA GLY A 34 11.38 14.51 -18.92
C GLY A 34 11.22 13.00 -19.13
N GLY A 35 10.82 12.59 -20.33
CA GLY A 35 10.60 11.18 -20.67
C GLY A 35 9.28 10.62 -20.18
N GLU A 36 9.15 9.30 -20.18
CA GLU A 36 7.95 8.60 -19.77
C GLU A 36 8.17 7.84 -18.47
N PHE A 37 7.09 7.70 -17.66
CA PHE A 37 7.10 7.00 -16.38
C PHE A 37 5.89 6.08 -16.30
N TYR A 38 6.16 4.78 -16.10
CA TYR A 38 5.17 3.73 -16.06
C TYR A 38 4.99 3.23 -14.62
N PRO A 39 3.80 3.40 -14.02
CA PRO A 39 3.53 2.85 -12.70
C PRO A 39 3.47 1.33 -12.76
N VAL A 40 4.15 0.65 -11.84
CA VAL A 40 4.20 -0.82 -11.73
C VAL A 40 3.56 -1.33 -10.44
N HIS A 41 3.34 -0.46 -9.48
CA HIS A 41 2.60 -0.68 -8.25
C HIS A 41 1.86 0.60 -7.83
N ARG A 42 1.13 0.55 -6.72
CA ARG A 42 0.33 1.70 -6.28
C ARG A 42 0.41 1.93 -4.79
N LEU A 43 0.26 3.18 -4.39
CA LEU A 43 -0.12 3.63 -3.06
C LEU A 43 -1.44 4.39 -3.16
N ASP A 44 -2.24 4.33 -2.09
CA ASP A 44 -3.43 5.17 -1.98
C ASP A 44 -3.01 6.66 -1.96
N GLU A 45 -3.89 7.55 -2.41
CA GLU A 45 -3.62 8.98 -2.53
C GLU A 45 -3.15 9.59 -1.20
N ASN A 46 -3.78 9.20 -0.09
CA ASN A 46 -3.46 9.68 1.26
C ASN A 46 -2.28 8.96 1.92
N VAL A 47 -1.53 8.15 1.19
CA VAL A 47 -0.34 7.44 1.67
C VAL A 47 0.89 8.02 1.00
N GLY A 48 1.87 8.43 1.79
CA GLY A 48 3.20 8.80 1.33
C GLY A 48 4.17 7.63 1.41
N GLY A 49 5.25 7.68 0.62
CA GLY A 49 6.29 6.67 0.71
C GLY A 49 7.08 6.43 -0.56
N VAL A 50 8.03 5.51 -0.47
CA VAL A 50 8.94 5.17 -1.58
C VAL A 50 8.19 4.40 -2.66
N MET A 51 8.35 4.85 -3.89
CA MET A 51 7.78 4.21 -5.09
C MET A 51 8.82 4.08 -6.19
N VAL A 52 8.69 3.02 -6.98
CA VAL A 52 9.46 2.83 -8.20
C VAL A 52 8.56 2.99 -9.42
N TYR A 53 9.07 3.69 -10.42
CA TYR A 53 8.46 3.85 -11.74
C TYR A 53 9.42 3.37 -12.79
N ALA A 54 8.93 2.59 -13.76
CA ALA A 54 9.73 2.25 -14.92
C ALA A 54 9.80 3.43 -15.88
N ARG A 55 10.94 3.59 -16.58
CA ARG A 55 11.13 4.61 -17.62
C ARG A 55 10.98 4.05 -19.03
N THR A 56 10.88 2.74 -19.14
CA THR A 56 10.66 2.03 -20.40
C THR A 56 9.61 0.95 -20.24
N SER A 57 8.90 0.60 -21.31
CA SER A 57 7.93 -0.50 -21.30
C SER A 57 8.57 -1.86 -20.97
N LYS A 58 9.82 -2.06 -21.40
CA LYS A 58 10.59 -3.27 -21.07
C LYS A 58 10.84 -3.40 -19.56
N ALA A 59 11.28 -2.32 -18.93
CA ALA A 59 11.50 -2.26 -17.49
C ALA A 59 10.17 -2.42 -16.73
N ALA A 60 9.07 -1.82 -17.20
CA ALA A 60 7.75 -1.98 -16.63
C ALA A 60 7.29 -3.45 -16.63
N ALA A 61 7.47 -4.14 -17.77
CA ALA A 61 7.14 -5.56 -17.88
C ALA A 61 8.00 -6.45 -16.96
N MET A 62 9.28 -6.14 -16.80
CA MET A 62 10.20 -6.85 -15.91
C MET A 62 9.79 -6.65 -14.44
N LEU A 63 9.64 -5.42 -13.99
CA LEU A 63 9.23 -5.10 -12.62
C LEU A 63 7.86 -5.68 -12.28
N SER A 64 6.90 -5.64 -13.21
CA SER A 64 5.58 -6.24 -13.01
C SER A 64 5.66 -7.75 -12.80
N ARG A 65 6.54 -8.46 -13.50
CA ARG A 65 6.78 -9.90 -13.29
C ARG A 65 7.37 -10.19 -11.92
N GLU A 66 8.37 -9.42 -11.50
CA GLU A 66 8.99 -9.55 -10.17
C GLU A 66 7.96 -9.31 -9.04
N ILE A 67 7.11 -8.29 -9.21
CA ILE A 67 6.02 -8.00 -8.26
C ILE A 67 5.02 -9.17 -8.20
N GLN A 68 4.63 -9.74 -9.34
CA GLN A 68 3.72 -10.89 -9.42
C GLN A 68 4.33 -12.15 -8.84
N ALA A 69 5.63 -12.35 -9.00
CA ALA A 69 6.39 -13.47 -8.42
C ALA A 69 6.60 -13.33 -6.91
N GLY A 70 6.20 -12.20 -6.29
CA GLY A 70 6.36 -11.95 -4.86
C GLY A 70 7.78 -11.57 -4.42
N ALA A 71 8.67 -11.27 -5.37
CA ALA A 71 10.05 -10.84 -5.09
C ALA A 71 10.12 -9.40 -4.57
N PHE A 72 9.05 -8.63 -4.70
CA PHE A 72 8.98 -7.24 -4.28
C PHE A 72 8.55 -7.13 -2.81
N VAL A 73 9.51 -6.81 -1.94
CA VAL A 73 9.23 -6.61 -0.51
C VAL A 73 8.50 -5.28 -0.30
N LYS A 74 7.36 -5.33 0.41
CA LYS A 74 6.52 -4.17 0.70
C LYS A 74 6.41 -4.00 2.22
N GLU A 75 7.05 -2.96 2.73
CA GLU A 75 7.06 -2.60 4.14
C GLU A 75 6.43 -1.22 4.36
N TYR A 76 5.67 -1.10 5.43
CA TYR A 76 4.92 0.10 5.78
C TYR A 76 5.04 0.40 7.26
N LEU A 77 4.92 1.68 7.60
CA LEU A 77 4.64 2.14 8.95
C LEU A 77 3.21 2.65 9.00
N ALA A 78 2.49 2.30 10.05
CA ALA A 78 1.15 2.81 10.30
C ALA A 78 0.98 3.15 11.78
N GLN A 79 0.24 4.22 12.05
CA GLN A 79 -0.24 4.55 13.38
C GLN A 79 -1.68 4.07 13.51
N VAL A 80 -1.96 3.28 14.55
CA VAL A 80 -3.26 2.68 14.80
C VAL A 80 -3.79 3.08 16.17
N HIS A 81 -5.11 3.14 16.33
CA HIS A 81 -5.73 3.32 17.64
C HIS A 81 -5.60 2.06 18.49
N GLY A 82 -5.36 2.23 19.78
CA GLY A 82 -5.22 1.14 20.73
C GLY A 82 -3.86 0.45 20.68
N THR A 83 -3.77 -0.70 21.35
CA THR A 83 -2.55 -1.49 21.50
C THR A 83 -2.76 -2.88 20.91
N PRO A 84 -2.45 -3.09 19.63
CA PRO A 84 -2.50 -4.42 19.03
C PRO A 84 -1.47 -5.36 19.67
N PRO A 85 -1.53 -6.68 19.44
CA PRO A 85 -0.50 -7.63 19.85
C PRO A 85 0.89 -7.19 19.45
N GLU A 86 1.92 -7.72 20.12
CA GLU A 86 3.32 -7.34 19.85
C GLU A 86 3.76 -7.71 18.44
N GLN A 87 3.38 -8.91 18.00
CA GLN A 87 3.66 -9.42 16.66
C GLN A 87 2.61 -10.45 16.27
N GLU A 88 2.07 -10.35 15.06
CA GLU A 88 1.17 -11.36 14.49
C GLU A 88 1.25 -11.42 12.98
N VAL A 89 0.78 -12.55 12.44
CA VAL A 89 0.50 -12.76 11.02
C VAL A 89 -1.01 -12.86 10.86
N TRP A 90 -1.57 -12.03 9.99
CA TRP A 90 -3.01 -12.03 9.71
C TRP A 90 -3.30 -12.46 8.28
N GLU A 91 -4.20 -13.44 8.17
CA GLU A 91 -4.74 -13.91 6.90
C GLU A 91 -6.26 -13.72 6.91
N ASP A 92 -6.78 -13.03 5.91
CA ASP A 92 -8.20 -12.72 5.77
C ASP A 92 -8.67 -12.91 4.33
N LEU A 93 -9.99 -13.05 4.19
CA LEU A 93 -10.68 -12.97 2.93
C LEU A 93 -11.26 -11.56 2.77
N LEU A 94 -10.87 -10.87 1.71
CA LEU A 94 -11.29 -9.48 1.47
C LEU A 94 -12.22 -9.41 0.25
N PHE A 95 -13.33 -8.68 0.41
CA PHE A 95 -14.27 -8.36 -0.66
C PHE A 95 -14.32 -6.83 -0.86
N LYS A 96 -14.09 -6.38 -2.09
CA LYS A 96 -14.20 -4.96 -2.45
C LYS A 96 -15.59 -4.67 -3.02
N ASP A 97 -16.35 -3.83 -2.33
CA ASP A 97 -17.55 -3.22 -2.86
C ASP A 97 -17.16 -1.95 -3.65
N SER A 98 -17.17 -2.08 -4.99
CA SER A 98 -16.76 -0.97 -5.87
C SER A 98 -17.73 0.22 -5.82
N ARG A 99 -19.01 -0.01 -5.52
CA ARG A 99 -20.03 1.06 -5.44
C ARG A 99 -19.79 1.94 -4.22
N LYS A 100 -19.35 1.34 -3.10
CA LYS A 100 -19.03 2.05 -1.86
C LYS A 100 -17.55 2.48 -1.77
N ASN A 101 -16.73 2.05 -2.73
CA ASN A 101 -15.27 2.15 -2.66
C ASN A 101 -14.73 1.71 -1.29
N LYS A 102 -15.26 0.59 -0.77
CA LYS A 102 -14.93 0.05 0.56
C LYS A 102 -14.63 -1.44 0.48
N VAL A 103 -13.70 -1.90 1.33
CA VAL A 103 -13.32 -3.30 1.44
C VAL A 103 -13.85 -3.86 2.77
N PHE A 104 -14.25 -5.12 2.76
CA PHE A 104 -14.78 -5.83 3.91
C PHE A 104 -14.03 -7.14 4.11
N VAL A 105 -13.80 -7.51 5.38
CA VAL A 105 -13.41 -8.87 5.74
C VAL A 105 -14.66 -9.75 5.67
N VAL A 106 -14.54 -10.87 4.96
CA VAL A 106 -15.63 -11.83 4.78
C VAL A 106 -15.20 -13.23 5.21
N ARG A 107 -16.16 -14.10 5.55
CA ARG A 107 -15.87 -15.44 6.09
C ARG A 107 -15.89 -16.55 5.03
N ARG A 108 -16.39 -16.27 3.83
CA ARG A 108 -16.58 -17.28 2.79
C ARG A 108 -15.98 -16.83 1.47
N GLU A 109 -15.33 -17.77 0.79
CA GLU A 109 -14.88 -17.57 -0.59
C GLU A 109 -16.08 -17.47 -1.54
N ARG A 110 -16.05 -16.50 -2.44
CA ARG A 110 -16.99 -16.29 -3.55
C ARG A 110 -16.33 -15.44 -4.61
N THR A 111 -16.97 -15.29 -5.74
CA THR A 111 -16.50 -14.42 -6.82
C THR A 111 -16.22 -13.00 -6.28
N GLY A 112 -15.05 -12.46 -6.61
CA GLY A 112 -14.61 -11.13 -6.15
C GLY A 112 -13.92 -11.09 -4.79
N VAL A 113 -13.92 -12.19 -4.03
CA VAL A 113 -13.16 -12.31 -2.79
C VAL A 113 -11.70 -12.64 -3.09
N ARG A 114 -10.79 -12.03 -2.35
CA ARG A 114 -9.34 -12.23 -2.48
C ARG A 114 -8.70 -12.53 -1.12
N LYS A 115 -7.79 -13.48 -1.09
CA LYS A 115 -6.95 -13.75 0.08
C LYS A 115 -5.98 -12.59 0.29
N ALA A 116 -5.80 -12.21 1.55
CA ALA A 116 -4.91 -11.16 1.99
C ALA A 116 -4.07 -11.64 3.16
N LYS A 117 -2.76 -11.39 3.11
CA LYS A 117 -1.82 -11.77 4.16
C LYS A 117 -0.86 -10.63 4.44
N LEU A 118 -0.70 -10.32 5.71
CA LEU A 118 0.32 -9.42 6.24
C LEU A 118 0.91 -9.97 7.53
N GLU A 119 2.08 -9.51 7.89
CA GLU A 119 2.62 -9.61 9.24
C GLU A 119 2.93 -8.22 9.76
N PHE A 120 2.94 -8.06 11.07
CA PHE A 120 3.35 -6.80 11.69
C PHE A 120 4.05 -7.02 13.01
N THR A 121 4.85 -6.00 13.38
CA THR A 121 5.46 -5.86 14.70
C THR A 121 5.05 -4.50 15.26
N ARG A 122 4.55 -4.48 16.50
CA ARG A 122 4.24 -3.25 17.21
C ARG A 122 5.54 -2.63 17.72
N LEU A 123 5.80 -1.38 17.36
CA LEU A 123 7.00 -0.64 17.74
C LEU A 123 6.78 0.19 19.02
N THR A 124 5.56 0.73 19.20
CA THR A 124 5.17 1.47 20.40
C THR A 124 3.78 1.03 20.87
N ALA A 125 3.48 1.21 22.14
CA ALA A 125 2.18 0.90 22.76
C ALA A 125 1.60 2.14 23.44
N GLY A 126 0.26 2.29 23.43
CA GLY A 126 -0.45 3.40 24.07
C GLY A 126 -1.88 3.54 23.55
N GLU A 127 -2.47 4.72 23.74
CA GLU A 127 -3.76 5.04 23.12
C GLU A 127 -3.69 4.95 21.59
N THR A 128 -2.52 5.26 21.03
CA THR A 128 -2.13 4.95 19.66
C THR A 128 -0.82 4.20 19.65
N SER A 129 -0.66 3.29 18.71
CA SER A 129 0.54 2.46 18.54
C SER A 129 1.11 2.65 17.15
N LEU A 130 2.45 2.67 17.05
CA LEU A 130 3.14 2.57 15.77
C LEU A 130 3.40 1.09 15.47
N VAL A 131 3.10 0.67 14.25
CA VAL A 131 3.32 -0.70 13.78
C VAL A 131 4.14 -0.70 12.49
N ALA A 132 5.09 -1.61 12.40
CA ALA A 132 5.81 -1.94 11.18
C ALA A 132 5.13 -3.15 10.54
N ILE A 133 4.77 -3.04 9.26
CA ILE A 133 3.93 -4.01 8.55
C ILE A 133 4.64 -4.49 7.30
N ARG A 134 4.68 -5.80 7.09
CA ARG A 134 5.07 -6.42 5.83
C ARG A 134 3.88 -7.01 5.12
N LEU A 135 3.65 -6.59 3.88
CA LEU A 135 2.59 -7.13 3.03
C LEU A 135 3.09 -8.29 2.18
N TYR A 136 2.45 -9.45 2.29
CA TYR A 136 2.63 -10.59 1.39
C TYR A 136 1.70 -10.51 0.18
N THR A 137 0.59 -9.80 0.32
CA THR A 137 -0.37 -9.49 -0.75
C THR A 137 -0.61 -7.98 -0.82
N GLY A 138 -1.05 -7.45 -1.96
CA GLY A 138 -1.31 -6.02 -2.17
C GLY A 138 -2.77 -5.77 -2.54
N ARG A 139 -3.72 -6.02 -1.63
CA ARG A 139 -5.15 -5.79 -1.87
C ARG A 139 -5.52 -4.33 -1.57
N SER A 140 -6.54 -3.83 -2.27
CA SER A 140 -7.07 -2.49 -1.98
C SER A 140 -7.39 -2.34 -0.49
N HIS A 141 -6.98 -1.24 0.12
CA HIS A 141 -7.20 -0.91 1.52
C HIS A 141 -6.81 -2.03 2.51
N GLN A 142 -5.89 -2.93 2.15
CA GLN A 142 -5.61 -4.14 2.93
C GLN A 142 -5.25 -3.85 4.38
N ILE A 143 -4.23 -3.04 4.63
CA ILE A 143 -3.80 -2.68 5.99
C ILE A 143 -4.97 -2.05 6.75
N ARG A 144 -5.66 -1.11 6.13
CA ARG A 144 -6.76 -0.35 6.71
C ARG A 144 -7.88 -1.26 7.23
N VAL A 145 -8.36 -2.19 6.38
CA VAL A 145 -9.47 -3.07 6.74
C VAL A 145 -9.06 -4.18 7.70
N GLN A 146 -7.86 -4.76 7.55
CA GLN A 146 -7.40 -5.83 8.45
C GLN A 146 -7.19 -5.32 9.88
N PHE A 147 -6.60 -4.14 10.07
CA PHE A 147 -6.47 -3.52 11.38
C PHE A 147 -7.82 -3.08 11.95
N ALA A 148 -8.65 -2.40 11.15
CA ALA A 148 -9.97 -1.95 11.61
C ALA A 148 -10.89 -3.10 12.01
N SER A 149 -10.87 -4.23 11.30
CA SER A 149 -11.69 -5.41 11.60
C SER A 149 -11.37 -6.05 12.95
N ARG A 150 -10.19 -5.77 13.50
CA ARG A 150 -9.74 -6.23 14.83
C ARG A 150 -9.81 -5.16 15.91
N GLY A 151 -10.42 -4.01 15.60
CA GLY A 151 -10.60 -2.92 16.56
C GLY A 151 -9.41 -1.95 16.68
N PHE A 152 -8.45 -2.01 15.75
CA PHE A 152 -7.28 -1.14 15.70
C PHE A 152 -7.26 -0.27 14.42
N PRO A 153 -8.28 0.57 14.15
CA PRO A 153 -8.30 1.37 12.92
C PRO A 153 -7.10 2.30 12.85
N LEU A 154 -6.62 2.59 11.64
CA LEU A 154 -5.55 3.55 11.42
C LEU A 154 -6.00 4.94 11.86
N VAL A 155 -5.09 5.68 12.49
CA VAL A 155 -5.34 7.06 12.91
C VAL A 155 -5.66 7.92 11.68
N GLY A 156 -6.76 8.68 11.76
CA GLY A 156 -7.24 9.51 10.65
C GLY A 156 -8.02 8.78 9.56
N ASP A 157 -8.19 7.46 9.66
CA ASP A 157 -8.94 6.68 8.68
C ASP A 157 -10.44 6.62 9.03
N HIS A 158 -11.16 7.71 8.80
CA HIS A 158 -12.59 7.81 9.08
C HIS A 158 -13.45 6.79 8.30
N LYS A 159 -12.98 6.33 7.13
CA LYS A 159 -13.69 5.32 6.33
C LYS A 159 -13.78 3.97 7.05
N TYR A 160 -12.77 3.63 7.86
CA TYR A 160 -12.66 2.37 8.59
C TYR A 160 -12.74 2.53 10.11
N GLY A 161 -13.18 3.68 10.62
CA GLY A 161 -13.62 3.82 12.01
C GLY A 161 -12.64 4.56 12.93
N SER A 162 -11.67 5.29 12.41
CA SER A 162 -10.96 6.30 13.20
C SER A 162 -11.95 7.36 13.69
N ARG A 163 -11.88 7.72 14.94
CA ARG A 163 -12.68 8.78 15.59
C ARG A 163 -11.85 10.04 15.75
#